data_b891681e18a22f78d23d44ac548f49d4
#
_entry.id   b891681e18a22f78d23d44ac548f49d4
#
_cell.length_a   1.000
_cell.length_b   1.000
_cell.length_c   1.000
_cell.angle_alpha   90.00
_cell.angle_beta   90.00
_cell.angle_gamma   90.00
#
_symmetry.space_group_name_H-M   'P 1'
#
loop_
_entity.id
_entity.type
_entity.pdbx_description
1 polymer ?
#
loop_
_entity_poly.entity_id
_entity_poly.type
_entity_poly.pdbx_seq_one_letter_code
_entity_poly.pdbx_strand_id
1 'polypeptide(L)'
;MTHPYTYIDPNARIAPNVKIDPFTVIHGDVQIGEGTWIGSNVTIMDGTRIGKNCRIFPGAVLGAIPQDLKFSGERTTAEIGDNTTIREFVTINRGTDDRGKTKVGNNCLIMAYSHIAHDCNIGNNCIMSNSVQVAGHVTMGDWAVVGGVSAVHQFVNIGQHTFIAGGSLVSKDVPPYIKAVRNPLSYGGVNSVGLKRRGFPLQQINHILDVYRTIYNKGFNTSQALEFIEEELPA
;
A
#
# COMPACT_ATOMS: atom_id res chain seq x y z
N MET A 1 6.34 15.75 23.59
CA MET A 1 5.82 17.10 23.95
C MET A 1 4.97 17.58 22.79
N THR A 2 3.76 18.03 23.09
CA THR A 2 2.85 18.64 22.11
C THR A 2 3.17 20.14 22.02
N HIS A 3 3.20 20.68 20.82
CA HIS A 3 3.42 22.11 20.59
C HIS A 3 2.12 22.91 20.88
N PRO A 4 2.16 24.13 21.43
CA PRO A 4 0.96 24.89 21.80
C PRO A 4 0.00 25.23 20.62
N TYR A 5 0.49 25.19 19.40
CA TYR A 5 -0.34 25.40 18.18
C TYR A 5 -0.87 24.09 17.58
N THR A 6 -1.05 23.05 18.37
CA THR A 6 -1.59 21.76 17.95
C THR A 6 -2.99 21.62 18.52
N TYR A 7 -3.95 21.14 17.70
CA TYR A 7 -5.25 20.74 18.20
C TYR A 7 -5.31 19.23 18.36
N ILE A 8 -5.52 18.78 19.58
CA ILE A 8 -5.69 17.34 19.90
C ILE A 8 -6.95 17.20 20.70
N ASP A 9 -7.92 16.44 20.18
CA ASP A 9 -9.14 16.12 20.89
C ASP A 9 -8.80 15.31 22.17
N PRO A 10 -9.42 15.63 23.32
CA PRO A 10 -9.15 14.94 24.59
C PRO A 10 -9.41 13.42 24.58
N ASN A 11 -10.23 12.92 23.65
CA ASN A 11 -10.54 11.50 23.52
C ASN A 11 -9.48 10.72 22.70
N ALA A 12 -8.55 11.42 22.03
CA ALA A 12 -7.47 10.78 21.26
C ALA A 12 -6.53 9.98 22.17
N ARG A 13 -6.20 8.77 21.76
CA ARG A 13 -5.30 7.87 22.51
C ARG A 13 -3.91 7.92 21.90
N ILE A 14 -3.04 8.71 22.49
CA ILE A 14 -1.67 8.97 22.00
C ILE A 14 -0.67 8.43 23.02
N ALA A 15 0.26 7.58 22.56
CA ALA A 15 1.32 7.05 23.43
C ALA A 15 2.23 8.18 23.95
N PRO A 16 2.82 8.03 25.16
CA PRO A 16 3.53 9.13 25.85
C PRO A 16 4.73 9.70 25.10
N ASN A 17 5.40 8.94 24.26
CA ASN A 17 6.62 9.32 23.55
C ASN A 17 6.39 9.71 22.08
N VAL A 18 5.14 9.93 21.68
CA VAL A 18 4.80 10.45 20.34
C VAL A 18 5.23 11.92 20.25
N LYS A 19 5.87 12.30 19.15
CA LYS A 19 6.24 13.67 18.85
C LYS A 19 5.27 14.27 17.84
N ILE A 20 4.72 15.44 18.14
CA ILE A 20 3.72 16.10 17.29
C ILE A 20 4.18 17.52 17.05
N ASP A 21 4.41 17.86 15.79
CA ASP A 21 4.83 19.18 15.35
C ASP A 21 3.63 20.16 15.26
N PRO A 22 3.87 21.48 15.24
CA PRO A 22 2.83 22.50 15.27
C PRO A 22 1.86 22.43 14.07
N PHE A 23 0.68 23.03 14.29
CA PHE A 23 -0.41 23.11 13.28
C PHE A 23 -1.02 21.77 12.86
N THR A 24 -0.80 20.73 13.66
CA THR A 24 -1.41 19.40 13.46
C THR A 24 -2.78 19.36 14.13
N VAL A 25 -3.74 18.69 13.47
CA VAL A 25 -5.09 18.47 13.98
C VAL A 25 -5.33 16.96 14.14
N ILE A 26 -5.72 16.54 15.37
CA ILE A 26 -6.01 15.15 15.71
C ILE A 26 -7.41 15.05 16.31
N HIS A 27 -8.29 14.26 15.67
CA HIS A 27 -9.66 14.03 16.10
C HIS A 27 -9.76 13.00 17.24
N GLY A 28 -10.98 12.82 17.80
CA GLY A 28 -11.20 12.07 19.04
C GLY A 28 -11.05 10.56 18.93
N ASP A 29 -11.54 9.96 17.84
CA ASP A 29 -11.40 8.51 17.64
C ASP A 29 -10.10 8.17 16.89
N VAL A 30 -8.96 8.61 17.44
CA VAL A 30 -7.62 8.37 16.90
C VAL A 30 -6.77 7.60 17.90
N GLN A 31 -5.94 6.66 17.41
CA GLN A 31 -4.92 5.97 18.20
C GLN A 31 -3.56 6.09 17.52
N ILE A 32 -2.52 6.44 18.29
CA ILE A 32 -1.15 6.61 17.80
C ILE A 32 -0.18 5.86 18.71
N GLY A 33 0.56 4.90 18.13
CA GLY A 33 1.52 4.06 18.82
C GLY A 33 2.85 4.78 19.15
N GLU A 34 3.60 4.14 20.03
CA GLU A 34 4.87 4.64 20.58
C GLU A 34 5.90 5.00 19.50
N GLY A 35 6.74 5.99 19.77
CA GLY A 35 7.86 6.39 18.92
C GLY A 35 7.47 7.06 17.61
N THR A 36 6.18 7.21 17.34
CA THR A 36 5.69 7.84 16.11
C THR A 36 5.93 9.33 16.12
N TRP A 37 6.30 9.87 14.97
CA TRP A 37 6.46 11.30 14.72
C TRP A 37 5.41 11.78 13.72
N ILE A 38 4.72 12.87 14.09
CA ILE A 38 3.71 13.55 13.27
C ILE A 38 4.25 14.94 12.93
N GLY A 39 4.49 15.18 11.65
CA GLY A 39 4.96 16.45 11.12
C GLY A 39 3.90 17.55 11.18
N SER A 40 4.32 18.76 10.89
CA SER A 40 3.43 19.93 10.92
C SER A 40 2.33 19.87 9.83
N ASN A 41 1.21 20.54 10.11
CA ASN A 41 0.05 20.59 9.18
C ASN A 41 -0.51 19.22 8.77
N VAL A 42 -0.36 18.20 9.60
CA VAL A 42 -1.00 16.90 9.40
C VAL A 42 -2.41 16.93 9.97
N THR A 43 -3.35 16.32 9.28
CA THR A 43 -4.72 16.11 9.77
C THR A 43 -4.98 14.62 9.95
N ILE A 44 -5.32 14.21 11.19
CA ILE A 44 -5.66 12.82 11.52
C ILE A 44 -7.11 12.78 11.97
N MET A 45 -7.95 12.18 11.15
CA MET A 45 -9.39 12.15 11.33
C MET A 45 -9.86 10.90 12.09
N ASP A 46 -11.11 10.93 12.53
CA ASP A 46 -11.71 9.83 13.27
C ASP A 46 -11.63 8.48 12.55
N GLY A 47 -11.45 7.40 13.32
CA GLY A 47 -11.25 6.06 12.80
C GLY A 47 -9.80 5.72 12.46
N THR A 48 -8.84 6.64 12.65
CA THR A 48 -7.44 6.39 12.30
C THR A 48 -6.70 5.63 13.42
N ARG A 49 -5.95 4.60 13.04
CA ARG A 49 -5.11 3.78 13.91
C ARG A 49 -3.70 3.75 13.33
N ILE A 50 -2.74 4.37 13.99
CA ILE A 50 -1.34 4.43 13.57
C ILE A 50 -0.50 3.59 14.53
N GLY A 51 0.31 2.70 13.98
CA GLY A 51 1.22 1.83 14.72
C GLY A 51 2.39 2.57 15.35
N LYS A 52 3.41 1.81 15.73
CA LYS A 52 4.62 2.28 16.40
C LYS A 52 5.67 2.74 15.39
N ASN A 53 6.52 3.69 15.83
CA ASN A 53 7.68 4.17 15.08
C ASN A 53 7.36 4.65 13.65
N CYS A 54 6.15 5.10 13.42
CA CYS A 54 5.74 5.66 12.13
C CYS A 54 6.28 7.08 11.95
N ARG A 55 6.38 7.51 10.70
CA ARG A 55 6.77 8.86 10.33
C ARG A 55 5.73 9.45 9.39
N ILE A 56 4.98 10.43 9.86
CA ILE A 56 3.92 11.09 9.08
C ILE A 56 4.40 12.50 8.75
N PHE A 57 4.61 12.76 7.48
CA PHE A 57 5.21 13.99 6.98
C PHE A 57 4.16 15.09 6.76
N PRO A 58 4.60 16.36 6.65
CA PRO A 58 3.71 17.51 6.59
C PRO A 58 2.63 17.44 5.49
N GLY A 59 1.45 17.92 5.82
CA GLY A 59 0.33 18.01 4.89
C GLY A 59 -0.41 16.68 4.61
N ALA A 60 0.00 15.58 5.22
CA ALA A 60 -0.73 14.32 5.08
C ALA A 60 -2.12 14.39 5.74
N VAL A 61 -3.12 13.73 5.12
CA VAL A 61 -4.49 13.61 5.64
C VAL A 61 -4.85 12.15 5.77
N LEU A 62 -5.05 11.68 7.01
CA LEU A 62 -5.27 10.28 7.33
C LEU A 62 -6.67 10.08 7.92
N GLY A 63 -7.39 9.06 7.41
CA GLY A 63 -8.71 8.70 7.89
C GLY A 63 -9.84 9.60 7.39
N ALA A 64 -9.64 10.36 6.31
CA ALA A 64 -10.73 11.09 5.68
C ALA A 64 -11.86 10.14 5.26
N ILE A 65 -13.08 10.65 5.21
CA ILE A 65 -14.24 9.89 4.74
C ILE A 65 -14.01 9.40 3.31
N PRO A 66 -14.54 8.22 2.94
CA PRO A 66 -14.46 7.71 1.58
C PRO A 66 -14.99 8.70 0.55
N GLN A 67 -14.32 8.76 -0.60
CA GLN A 67 -14.82 9.47 -1.78
C GLN A 67 -15.77 8.55 -2.59
N ASP A 68 -16.71 7.95 -1.88
CA ASP A 68 -17.73 7.06 -2.44
C ASP A 68 -19.12 7.63 -2.11
N LEU A 69 -19.94 7.81 -3.15
CA LEU A 69 -21.29 8.34 -3.02
C LEU A 69 -22.25 7.45 -2.19
N LYS A 70 -21.87 6.19 -1.96
CA LYS A 70 -22.63 5.25 -1.13
C LYS A 70 -22.31 5.38 0.36
N PHE A 71 -21.20 6.06 0.71
CA PHE A 71 -20.82 6.24 2.10
C PHE A 71 -21.87 7.06 2.85
N SER A 72 -22.42 6.51 3.93
CA SER A 72 -23.53 7.12 4.71
C SER A 72 -23.13 7.46 6.15
N GLY A 73 -21.85 7.47 6.48
CA GLY A 73 -21.34 7.85 7.79
C GLY A 73 -21.00 6.66 8.70
N GLU A 74 -20.76 5.48 8.14
CA GLU A 74 -20.44 4.25 8.85
C GLU A 74 -19.18 4.39 9.70
N ARG A 75 -19.13 3.66 10.81
CA ARG A 75 -17.98 3.59 11.69
C ARG A 75 -16.92 2.64 11.11
N THR A 76 -15.97 3.21 10.41
CA THR A 76 -14.90 2.46 9.72
C THR A 76 -13.53 3.02 10.08
N THR A 77 -12.45 2.30 9.73
CA THR A 77 -11.09 2.69 10.13
C THR A 77 -10.14 2.88 8.95
N ALA A 78 -9.07 3.63 9.21
CA ALA A 78 -7.83 3.65 8.43
C ALA A 78 -6.70 3.17 9.35
N GLU A 79 -6.12 2.01 9.05
CA GLU A 79 -5.11 1.35 9.87
C GLU A 79 -3.74 1.42 9.19
N ILE A 80 -2.73 1.93 9.89
CA ILE A 80 -1.35 2.06 9.42
C ILE A 80 -0.46 1.26 10.35
N GLY A 81 0.24 0.27 9.81
CA GLY A 81 1.14 -0.61 10.55
C GLY A 81 2.43 0.07 11.01
N ASP A 82 3.19 -0.67 11.82
CA ASP A 82 4.42 -0.20 12.45
C ASP A 82 5.52 0.16 11.45
N ASN A 83 6.41 1.08 11.82
CA ASN A 83 7.58 1.51 11.06
C ASN A 83 7.25 2.04 9.65
N THR A 84 6.02 2.42 9.39
CA THR A 84 5.56 2.91 8.08
C THR A 84 5.80 4.41 7.96
N THR A 85 6.30 4.82 6.80
CA THR A 85 6.56 6.21 6.47
C THR A 85 5.52 6.71 5.47
N ILE A 86 4.79 7.74 5.85
CA ILE A 86 3.81 8.44 5.03
C ILE A 86 4.38 9.81 4.70
N ARG A 87 4.69 10.08 3.44
CA ARG A 87 5.32 11.32 2.99
C ARG A 87 4.29 12.45 2.81
N GLU A 88 4.82 13.58 2.37
CA GLU A 88 4.08 14.85 2.27
C GLU A 88 2.83 14.72 1.40
N PHE A 89 1.74 15.32 1.88
CA PHE A 89 0.45 15.41 1.16
C PHE A 89 -0.14 14.08 0.71
N VAL A 90 0.23 12.98 1.35
CA VAL A 90 -0.43 11.69 1.15
C VAL A 90 -1.82 11.75 1.75
N THR A 91 -2.79 11.15 1.06
CA THR A 91 -4.16 11.00 1.57
C THR A 91 -4.53 9.53 1.67
N ILE A 92 -5.12 9.13 2.82
CA ILE A 92 -5.62 7.77 3.05
C ILE A 92 -7.05 7.89 3.56
N ASN A 93 -8.01 7.37 2.80
CA ASN A 93 -9.39 7.31 3.25
C ASN A 93 -9.61 6.10 4.17
N ARG A 94 -10.55 6.22 5.12
CA ARG A 94 -11.04 5.07 5.88
C ARG A 94 -11.91 4.17 5.02
N GLY A 95 -12.24 2.97 5.48
CA GLY A 95 -13.08 2.02 4.74
C GLY A 95 -14.54 2.45 4.62
N THR A 96 -15.30 1.68 3.84
CA THR A 96 -16.76 1.69 3.82
C THR A 96 -17.32 0.51 4.62
N ASP A 97 -18.62 0.30 4.60
CA ASP A 97 -19.27 -0.85 5.25
C ASP A 97 -18.84 -2.19 4.64
N ASP A 98 -18.34 -2.20 3.40
CA ASP A 98 -17.94 -3.42 2.68
C ASP A 98 -16.80 -4.17 3.39
N ARG A 99 -15.68 -3.47 3.69
CA ARG A 99 -14.55 -4.06 4.42
C ARG A 99 -14.35 -3.48 5.82
N GLY A 100 -15.07 -2.45 6.18
CA GLY A 100 -14.97 -1.76 7.45
C GLY A 100 -13.67 -1.02 7.68
N LYS A 101 -12.67 -1.18 6.78
CA LYS A 101 -11.37 -0.56 6.93
C LYS A 101 -10.53 -0.46 5.66
N THR A 102 -9.66 0.53 5.65
CA THR A 102 -8.49 0.62 4.76
C THR A 102 -7.25 0.27 5.57
N LYS A 103 -6.38 -0.58 5.05
CA LYS A 103 -5.18 -1.03 5.76
C LYS A 103 -3.91 -0.77 4.94
N VAL A 104 -2.89 -0.23 5.60
CA VAL A 104 -1.50 -0.18 5.15
C VAL A 104 -0.66 -0.98 6.13
N GLY A 105 0.13 -1.93 5.64
CA GLY A 105 0.95 -2.81 6.46
C GLY A 105 2.15 -2.13 7.12
N ASN A 106 3.03 -2.96 7.66
CA ASN A 106 4.25 -2.53 8.34
C ASN A 106 5.39 -2.21 7.36
N ASN A 107 6.34 -1.37 7.78
CA ASN A 107 7.57 -1.05 7.03
C ASN A 107 7.31 -0.51 5.61
N CYS A 108 6.18 0.11 5.36
CA CYS A 108 5.83 0.66 4.07
C CYS A 108 6.42 2.06 3.87
N LEU A 109 6.65 2.42 2.61
CA LEU A 109 6.99 3.77 2.20
C LEU A 109 5.97 4.28 1.19
N ILE A 110 5.13 5.21 1.62
CA ILE A 110 4.15 5.88 0.77
C ILE A 110 4.69 7.28 0.48
N MET A 111 5.15 7.48 -0.75
CA MET A 111 5.82 8.74 -1.13
C MET A 111 4.80 9.84 -1.42
N ALA A 112 5.32 11.07 -1.52
CA ALA A 112 4.53 12.28 -1.57
C ALA A 112 3.45 12.30 -2.66
N TYR A 113 2.32 12.92 -2.32
CA TYR A 113 1.14 13.08 -3.19
C TYR A 113 0.44 11.79 -3.60
N SER A 114 0.75 10.66 -2.97
CA SER A 114 0.04 9.41 -3.22
C SER A 114 -1.33 9.40 -2.52
N HIS A 115 -2.27 8.68 -3.12
CA HIS A 115 -3.61 8.47 -2.57
C HIS A 115 -3.92 6.99 -2.40
N ILE A 116 -4.50 6.63 -1.26
CA ILE A 116 -5.05 5.30 -0.99
C ILE A 116 -6.53 5.48 -0.65
N ALA A 117 -7.40 5.02 -1.56
CA ALA A 117 -8.84 5.07 -1.37
C ALA A 117 -9.33 4.04 -0.35
N HIS A 118 -10.62 4.07 -0.09
CA HIS A 118 -11.32 3.21 0.87
C HIS A 118 -11.16 1.71 0.57
N ASP A 119 -11.25 0.89 1.60
CA ASP A 119 -11.27 -0.59 1.54
C ASP A 119 -10.03 -1.23 0.90
N CYS A 120 -8.94 -0.47 0.74
CA CYS A 120 -7.68 -1.02 0.27
C CYS A 120 -7.00 -1.87 1.35
N ASN A 121 -6.33 -2.94 0.93
CA ASN A 121 -5.48 -3.77 1.78
C ASN A 121 -4.06 -3.81 1.22
N ILE A 122 -3.18 -2.97 1.75
CA ILE A 122 -1.77 -2.88 1.36
C ILE A 122 -0.93 -3.72 2.32
N GLY A 123 -0.18 -4.66 1.78
CA GLY A 123 0.71 -5.55 2.53
C GLY A 123 1.88 -4.86 3.18
N ASN A 124 2.81 -5.64 3.71
CA ASN A 124 4.01 -5.14 4.38
C ASN A 124 5.14 -4.83 3.39
N ASN A 125 6.05 -3.94 3.79
CA ASN A 125 7.25 -3.59 3.02
C ASN A 125 6.94 -3.07 1.60
N CYS A 126 5.75 -2.54 1.39
CA CYS A 126 5.31 -1.99 0.12
C CYS A 126 5.88 -0.59 -0.11
N ILE A 127 6.14 -0.26 -1.37
CA ILE A 127 6.58 1.08 -1.78
C ILE A 127 5.61 1.63 -2.82
N MET A 128 5.05 2.78 -2.55
CA MET A 128 4.35 3.60 -3.53
C MET A 128 5.20 4.85 -3.80
N SER A 129 5.66 4.99 -5.03
CA SER A 129 6.44 6.17 -5.41
C SER A 129 5.52 7.40 -5.54
N ASN A 130 6.11 8.58 -5.77
CA ASN A 130 5.37 9.84 -5.81
C ASN A 130 4.16 9.80 -6.74
N SER A 131 3.06 10.37 -6.28
CA SER A 131 1.82 10.55 -7.06
C SER A 131 1.15 9.25 -7.55
N VAL A 132 1.35 8.14 -6.85
CA VAL A 132 0.61 6.90 -7.10
C VAL A 132 -0.82 7.07 -6.60
N GLN A 133 -1.80 6.75 -7.46
CA GLN A 133 -3.23 6.84 -7.13
C GLN A 133 -3.83 5.43 -7.09
N VAL A 134 -4.30 5.02 -5.93
CA VAL A 134 -4.91 3.71 -5.71
C VAL A 134 -6.39 3.87 -5.43
N ALA A 135 -7.22 3.35 -6.34
CA ALA A 135 -8.68 3.37 -6.19
C ALA A 135 -9.16 2.36 -5.13
N GLY A 136 -10.45 2.38 -4.81
CA GLY A 136 -11.03 1.56 -3.76
C GLY A 136 -10.87 0.05 -3.96
N HIS A 137 -10.88 -0.71 -2.86
CA HIS A 137 -10.87 -2.18 -2.82
C HIS A 137 -9.60 -2.87 -3.39
N VAL A 138 -8.54 -2.12 -3.68
CA VAL A 138 -7.29 -2.69 -4.17
C VAL A 138 -6.61 -3.51 -3.08
N THR A 139 -6.12 -4.70 -3.46
CA THR A 139 -5.25 -5.52 -2.61
C THR A 139 -3.84 -5.52 -3.18
N MET A 140 -2.85 -5.26 -2.35
CA MET A 140 -1.44 -5.23 -2.73
C MET A 140 -0.63 -6.15 -1.81
N GLY A 141 -0.01 -7.17 -2.37
CA GLY A 141 0.78 -8.15 -1.62
C GLY A 141 2.08 -7.55 -1.10
N ASP A 142 2.69 -8.26 -0.14
CA ASP A 142 3.93 -7.84 0.51
C ASP A 142 5.06 -7.57 -0.50
N TRP A 143 5.89 -6.57 -0.21
CA TRP A 143 7.04 -6.20 -1.04
C TRP A 143 6.71 -5.73 -2.46
N ALA A 144 5.46 -5.46 -2.76
CA ALA A 144 5.12 -4.87 -4.04
C ALA A 144 5.56 -3.41 -4.12
N VAL A 145 5.99 -3.01 -5.31
CA VAL A 145 6.48 -1.64 -5.59
C VAL A 145 5.69 -1.08 -6.76
N VAL A 146 5.09 0.09 -6.56
CA VAL A 146 4.40 0.83 -7.62
C VAL A 146 5.18 2.08 -7.96
N GLY A 147 5.63 2.17 -9.21
CA GLY A 147 6.37 3.31 -9.74
C GLY A 147 5.52 4.58 -9.82
N GLY A 148 6.20 5.73 -9.74
CA GLY A 148 5.53 7.04 -9.64
C GLY A 148 4.58 7.36 -10.79
N VAL A 149 3.62 8.23 -10.51
CA VAL A 149 2.59 8.69 -11.48
C VAL A 149 1.79 7.52 -12.08
N SER A 150 1.63 6.44 -11.35
CA SER A 150 0.80 5.29 -11.74
C SER A 150 -0.59 5.37 -11.10
N ALA A 151 -1.59 4.83 -11.79
CA ALA A 151 -2.95 4.70 -11.29
C ALA A 151 -3.38 3.24 -11.27
N VAL A 152 -4.00 2.80 -10.17
CA VAL A 152 -4.49 1.43 -9.97
C VAL A 152 -6.01 1.47 -9.92
N HIS A 153 -6.64 0.74 -10.83
CA HIS A 153 -8.10 0.65 -10.91
C HIS A 153 -8.68 -0.09 -9.70
N GLN A 154 -9.91 0.24 -9.34
CA GLN A 154 -10.60 -0.41 -8.22
C GLN A 154 -10.68 -1.93 -8.38
N PHE A 155 -10.66 -2.66 -7.26
CA PHE A 155 -10.71 -4.12 -7.16
C PHE A 155 -9.49 -4.88 -7.69
N VAL A 156 -8.48 -4.21 -8.22
CA VAL A 156 -7.26 -4.85 -8.70
C VAL A 156 -6.50 -5.52 -7.56
N ASN A 157 -5.98 -6.73 -7.83
CA ASN A 157 -5.05 -7.46 -6.97
C ASN A 157 -3.64 -7.39 -7.54
N ILE A 158 -2.70 -6.86 -6.77
CA ILE A 158 -1.27 -6.81 -7.11
C ILE A 158 -0.55 -7.85 -6.25
N GLY A 159 0.05 -8.85 -6.90
CA GLY A 159 0.78 -9.92 -6.22
C GLY A 159 2.03 -9.43 -5.47
N GLN A 160 2.47 -10.23 -4.52
CA GLN A 160 3.67 -9.93 -3.73
C GLN A 160 4.95 -9.85 -4.60
N HIS A 161 5.94 -9.11 -4.13
CA HIS A 161 7.23 -8.92 -4.81
C HIS A 161 7.14 -8.37 -6.24
N THR A 162 6.01 -7.84 -6.64
CA THR A 162 5.78 -7.25 -7.96
C THR A 162 6.45 -5.89 -8.06
N PHE A 163 6.91 -5.54 -9.26
CA PHE A 163 7.36 -4.20 -9.61
C PHE A 163 6.51 -3.66 -10.77
N ILE A 164 5.78 -2.59 -10.53
CA ILE A 164 5.03 -1.86 -11.55
C ILE A 164 5.83 -0.63 -11.97
N ALA A 165 6.09 -0.49 -13.27
CA ALA A 165 6.83 0.65 -13.81
C ALA A 165 6.05 1.96 -13.60
N GLY A 166 6.79 3.07 -13.49
CA GLY A 166 6.17 4.40 -13.38
C GLY A 166 5.32 4.77 -14.60
N GLY A 167 4.30 5.60 -14.39
CA GLY A 167 3.36 6.02 -15.43
C GLY A 167 2.39 4.92 -15.89
N SER A 168 2.22 3.84 -15.14
CA SER A 168 1.37 2.72 -15.52
C SER A 168 -0.10 2.95 -15.17
N LEU A 169 -1.00 2.52 -16.07
CA LEU A 169 -2.43 2.36 -15.80
C LEU A 169 -2.71 0.88 -15.53
N VAL A 170 -2.92 0.55 -14.25
CA VAL A 170 -3.10 -0.84 -13.80
C VAL A 170 -4.59 -1.15 -13.75
N SER A 171 -5.12 -1.71 -14.82
CA SER A 171 -6.56 -2.01 -14.98
C SER A 171 -6.95 -3.47 -14.77
N LYS A 172 -5.97 -4.35 -14.53
CA LYS A 172 -6.16 -5.80 -14.31
C LYS A 172 -5.22 -6.29 -13.23
N ASP A 173 -5.52 -7.43 -12.66
CA ASP A 173 -4.68 -8.10 -11.68
C ASP A 173 -3.26 -8.33 -12.19
N VAL A 174 -2.30 -8.16 -11.31
CA VAL A 174 -0.87 -8.33 -11.61
C VAL A 174 -0.34 -9.50 -10.79
N PRO A 175 0.11 -10.59 -11.43
CA PRO A 175 0.60 -11.75 -10.72
C PRO A 175 1.88 -11.47 -9.91
N PRO A 176 2.20 -12.28 -8.89
CA PRO A 176 3.35 -12.05 -8.00
C PRO A 176 4.69 -12.18 -8.72
N TYR A 177 5.74 -11.63 -8.14
CA TYR A 177 7.15 -11.76 -8.54
C TYR A 177 7.54 -11.16 -9.88
N ILE A 178 6.65 -10.52 -10.62
CA ILE A 178 6.92 -10.00 -11.96
C ILE A 178 7.24 -8.50 -11.97
N LYS A 179 7.78 -8.07 -13.10
CA LYS A 179 7.74 -6.67 -13.55
C LYS A 179 6.56 -6.50 -14.49
N ALA A 180 5.70 -5.55 -14.19
CA ALA A 180 4.64 -5.11 -15.09
C ALA A 180 5.05 -3.75 -15.67
N VAL A 181 5.12 -3.66 -16.99
CA VAL A 181 5.71 -2.52 -17.71
C VAL A 181 4.90 -2.18 -18.95
N ARG A 182 5.19 -1.03 -19.57
CA ARG A 182 4.58 -0.56 -20.82
C ARG A 182 3.15 -0.02 -20.63
N ASN A 183 2.61 0.52 -21.71
CA ASN A 183 1.20 0.93 -21.85
C ASN A 183 0.70 0.43 -23.22
N PRO A 184 -0.29 -0.47 -23.27
CA PRO A 184 -0.97 -1.14 -22.14
C PRO A 184 -0.02 -1.95 -21.24
N LEU A 185 -0.39 -2.07 -19.96
CA LEU A 185 0.42 -2.80 -18.97
C LEU A 185 0.60 -4.27 -19.39
N SER A 186 1.83 -4.74 -19.39
CA SER A 186 2.16 -6.09 -19.84
C SER A 186 3.28 -6.72 -19.01
N TYR A 187 3.39 -8.04 -19.08
CA TYR A 187 4.48 -8.80 -18.46
C TYR A 187 5.84 -8.37 -19.00
N GLY A 188 6.72 -7.92 -18.13
CA GLY A 188 8.09 -7.49 -18.43
C GLY A 188 9.18 -8.40 -17.87
N GLY A 189 8.85 -9.67 -17.60
CA GLY A 189 9.74 -10.64 -16.96
C GLY A 189 9.63 -10.66 -15.45
N VAL A 190 10.31 -11.61 -14.82
CA VAL A 190 10.38 -11.75 -13.36
C VAL A 190 11.19 -10.59 -12.75
N ASN A 191 10.79 -10.13 -11.58
CA ASN A 191 11.48 -9.10 -10.80
C ASN A 191 12.75 -9.64 -10.13
N SER A 192 13.62 -10.27 -10.91
CA SER A 192 14.83 -10.94 -10.41
C SER A 192 15.74 -10.05 -9.58
N VAL A 193 15.84 -8.76 -9.92
CA VAL A 193 16.63 -7.79 -9.15
C VAL A 193 16.03 -7.57 -7.76
N GLY A 194 14.70 -7.38 -7.69
CA GLY A 194 14.01 -7.21 -6.42
C GLY A 194 14.10 -8.46 -5.56
N LEU A 195 13.89 -9.64 -6.12
CA LEU A 195 14.01 -10.92 -5.42
C LEU A 195 15.42 -11.16 -4.89
N LYS A 196 16.44 -10.93 -5.72
CA LYS A 196 17.86 -11.07 -5.31
C LYS A 196 18.21 -10.13 -4.15
N ARG A 197 17.77 -8.88 -4.17
CA ARG A 197 17.97 -7.90 -3.08
C ARG A 197 17.31 -8.34 -1.77
N ARG A 198 16.27 -9.17 -1.83
CA ARG A 198 15.52 -9.70 -0.68
C ARG A 198 16.02 -11.08 -0.24
N GLY A 199 17.16 -11.55 -0.80
CA GLY A 199 17.81 -12.79 -0.38
C GLY A 199 17.24 -14.07 -0.99
N PHE A 200 16.39 -13.99 -2.02
CA PHE A 200 15.94 -15.19 -2.72
C PHE A 200 17.13 -15.93 -3.36
N PRO A 201 17.29 -17.24 -3.11
CA PRO A 201 18.31 -18.04 -3.76
C PRO A 201 18.14 -18.04 -5.29
N LEU A 202 19.26 -18.12 -6.01
CA LEU A 202 19.24 -18.12 -7.47
C LEU A 202 18.39 -19.27 -8.04
N GLN A 203 18.42 -20.43 -7.41
CA GLN A 203 17.62 -21.58 -7.79
C GLN A 203 16.12 -21.27 -7.75
N GLN A 204 15.65 -20.62 -6.67
CA GLN A 204 14.25 -20.23 -6.52
C GLN A 204 13.85 -19.15 -7.56
N ILE A 205 14.75 -18.20 -7.83
CA ILE A 205 14.50 -17.18 -8.87
C ILE A 205 14.39 -17.83 -10.24
N ASN A 206 15.22 -18.82 -10.55
CA ASN A 206 15.18 -19.55 -11.81
C ASN A 206 13.91 -20.40 -11.92
N HIS A 207 13.49 -21.03 -10.83
CA HIS A 207 12.22 -21.76 -10.80
C HIS A 207 11.03 -20.84 -11.12
N ILE A 208 10.94 -19.67 -10.47
CA ILE A 208 9.92 -18.65 -10.78
C ILE A 208 10.01 -18.23 -12.26
N LEU A 209 11.21 -18.05 -12.81
CA LEU A 209 11.42 -17.73 -14.22
C LEU A 209 10.85 -18.81 -15.14
N ASP A 210 11.07 -20.08 -14.84
CA ASP A 210 10.62 -21.21 -15.66
C ASP A 210 9.09 -21.35 -15.62
N VAL A 211 8.48 -21.14 -14.44
CA VAL A 211 7.02 -21.04 -14.31
C VAL A 211 6.47 -19.96 -15.24
N TYR A 212 6.99 -18.75 -15.17
CA TYR A 212 6.49 -17.63 -16.00
C TYR A 212 6.81 -17.77 -17.49
N ARG A 213 7.92 -18.41 -17.85
CA ARG A 213 8.20 -18.81 -19.25
C ARG A 213 7.19 -19.80 -19.76
N THR A 214 6.78 -20.75 -18.93
CA THR A 214 5.74 -21.72 -19.30
C THR A 214 4.40 -21.02 -19.56
N ILE A 215 4.00 -20.11 -18.69
CA ILE A 215 2.71 -19.39 -18.82
C ILE A 215 2.68 -18.49 -20.07
N TYR A 216 3.77 -17.77 -20.35
CA TYR A 216 3.74 -16.70 -21.36
C TYR A 216 4.45 -17.01 -22.66
N ASN A 217 5.35 -18.01 -22.73
CA ASN A 217 6.23 -18.18 -23.89
C ASN A 217 6.13 -19.57 -24.54
N LYS A 218 5.47 -20.56 -23.94
CA LYS A 218 5.35 -21.92 -24.54
C LYS A 218 4.13 -22.11 -25.45
N GLY A 219 3.29 -21.07 -25.61
CA GLY A 219 2.12 -21.14 -26.48
C GLY A 219 0.95 -21.96 -25.90
N PHE A 220 1.03 -22.37 -24.65
CA PHE A 220 -0.06 -23.04 -23.93
C PHE A 220 -1.20 -22.05 -23.61
N ASN A 221 -2.44 -22.55 -23.53
CA ASN A 221 -3.47 -21.83 -22.80
C ASN A 221 -3.22 -21.93 -21.28
N THR A 222 -3.94 -21.14 -20.48
CA THR A 222 -3.69 -21.07 -19.03
C THR A 222 -3.82 -22.41 -18.32
N SER A 223 -4.85 -23.22 -18.68
CA SER A 223 -5.06 -24.54 -18.07
C SER A 223 -3.92 -25.51 -18.39
N GLN A 224 -3.52 -25.58 -19.65
CA GLN A 224 -2.40 -26.40 -20.09
C GLN A 224 -1.07 -25.97 -19.44
N ALA A 225 -0.86 -24.67 -19.27
CA ALA A 225 0.33 -24.16 -18.59
C ALA A 225 0.39 -24.57 -17.12
N LEU A 226 -0.76 -24.51 -16.42
CA LEU A 226 -0.86 -24.92 -15.01
C LEU A 226 -0.63 -26.41 -14.85
N GLU A 227 -1.26 -27.25 -15.67
CA GLU A 227 -1.05 -28.70 -15.67
C GLU A 227 0.42 -29.07 -15.91
N PHE A 228 1.05 -28.47 -16.92
CA PHE A 228 2.49 -28.66 -17.17
C PHE A 228 3.37 -28.22 -15.98
N ILE A 229 3.03 -27.11 -15.32
CA ILE A 229 3.79 -26.62 -14.14
C ILE A 229 3.67 -27.61 -12.97
N GLU A 230 2.48 -28.13 -12.71
CA GLU A 230 2.24 -29.12 -11.64
C GLU A 230 3.01 -30.44 -11.88
N GLU A 231 3.08 -30.89 -13.12
CA GLU A 231 3.74 -32.17 -13.47
C GLU A 231 5.25 -32.05 -13.61
N GLU A 232 5.76 -31.01 -14.26
CA GLU A 232 7.15 -30.93 -14.71
C GLU A 232 8.01 -29.91 -13.92
N LEU A 233 7.39 -29.02 -13.15
CA LEU A 233 8.08 -27.99 -12.38
C LEU A 233 7.65 -28.03 -10.90
N PRO A 234 7.81 -29.17 -10.19
CA PRO A 234 7.43 -29.27 -8.80
C PRO A 234 8.20 -28.26 -7.93
N ALA A 235 7.60 -27.82 -6.79
CA ALA A 235 8.12 -26.79 -5.88
C ALA A 235 9.40 -27.24 -5.14
#